data_f1652984b9627c4fb06d8f1309fdbdbb
#
_entry.id   f1652984b9627c4fb06d8f1309fdbdbb
#
_cell.length_a   1.000
_cell.length_b   1.000
_cell.length_c   1.000
_cell.angle_alpha   90.00
_cell.angle_beta   90.00
_cell.angle_gamma   90.00
#
_symmetry.space_group_name_H-M   'P 1'
#
loop_
_entity.id
_entity.type
_entity.pdbx_description
1 polymer ?
#
loop_
_entity_poly.entity_id
_entity_poly.type
_entity_poly.pdbx_seq_one_letter_code
_entity_poly.pdbx_strand_id
1 'polypeptide(L)'
;AKKKNYSKLEDISGNLNGYASSLVATDKNSIYDRAKESGSTKDIVSSAKKMVESYNATLKQLRETGDTLNEFYRQQLKDIPAGDKEALKSIGITQAKDGSLSIDEKVLQSADADTLKKVLDGDTGLASKISFVSGRISQNAASNVVSTSSQYTWNGSSLLLSLIHISE
;
A
#
# COMPACT_ATOMS: atom_id res chain seq x y z
N ALA A 1 17.43 -4.97 14.85
CA ALA A 1 16.69 -5.75 13.87
C ALA A 1 15.22 -5.38 13.84
N LYS A 2 14.57 -5.40 14.99
CA LYS A 2 13.13 -5.09 15.04
C LYS A 2 12.84 -3.66 14.59
N LYS A 3 13.60 -2.71 15.08
CA LYS A 3 13.46 -1.31 14.70
C LYS A 3 13.68 -1.13 13.20
N LYS A 4 14.68 -1.79 12.67
CA LYS A 4 15.00 -1.74 11.25
C LYS A 4 13.86 -2.30 10.40
N ASN A 5 13.26 -3.41 10.84
CA ASN A 5 12.14 -4.00 10.14
C ASN A 5 10.93 -3.09 10.14
N TYR A 6 10.62 -2.46 11.26
CA TYR A 6 9.51 -1.52 11.35
C TYR A 6 9.77 -0.27 10.52
N SER A 7 11.01 0.21 10.49
CA SER A 7 11.37 1.36 9.68
C SER A 7 11.19 1.07 8.18
N LYS A 8 11.61 -0.11 7.75
CA LYS A 8 11.40 -0.55 6.37
C LYS A 8 9.92 -0.68 6.06
N LEU A 9 9.15 -1.25 6.99
CA LEU A 9 7.72 -1.42 6.79
C LEU A 9 7.02 -0.07 6.66
N GLU A 10 7.41 0.89 7.48
CA GLU A 10 6.86 2.24 7.40
C GLU A 10 7.09 2.84 6.02
N ASP A 11 8.31 2.77 5.51
CA ASP A 11 8.65 3.36 4.23
C ASP A 11 7.93 2.67 3.07
N ILE A 12 7.96 1.34 3.05
CA ILE A 12 7.37 0.55 1.96
C ILE A 12 5.85 0.72 1.93
N SER A 13 5.21 0.63 3.08
CA SER A 13 3.76 0.78 3.15
C SER A 13 3.32 2.22 2.89
N GLY A 14 4.16 3.19 3.26
CA GLY A 14 3.93 4.60 2.92
C GLY A 14 3.96 4.82 1.42
N ASN A 15 4.89 4.17 0.72
CA ASN A 15 4.95 4.23 -0.73
C ASN A 15 3.69 3.62 -1.34
N LEU A 16 3.27 2.47 -0.84
CA LEU A 16 2.04 1.83 -1.31
C LEU A 16 0.83 2.75 -1.12
N ASN A 17 0.74 3.39 0.03
CA ASN A 17 -0.34 4.32 0.31
C ASN A 17 -0.35 5.46 -0.74
N GLY A 18 0.82 6.00 -1.05
CA GLY A 18 0.93 7.08 -2.02
C GLY A 18 0.52 6.66 -3.42
N TYR A 19 0.98 5.51 -3.88
CA TYR A 19 0.64 5.05 -5.22
C TYR A 19 -0.83 4.66 -5.33
N ALA A 20 -1.38 4.01 -4.32
CA ALA A 20 -2.80 3.67 -4.30
C ALA A 20 -3.66 4.93 -4.27
N SER A 21 -3.27 5.92 -3.45
CA SER A 21 -4.01 7.17 -3.36
C SER A 21 -4.03 7.91 -4.69
N SER A 22 -2.95 7.85 -5.46
CA SER A 22 -2.88 8.51 -6.76
C SER A 22 -3.86 7.92 -7.77
N LEU A 23 -4.36 6.70 -7.51
CA LEU A 23 -5.32 6.02 -8.37
C LEU A 23 -6.76 6.20 -7.91
N VAL A 24 -6.98 6.96 -6.85
CA VAL A 24 -8.32 7.30 -6.37
C VAL A 24 -8.73 8.65 -6.98
N ALA A 25 -9.83 8.65 -7.71
CA ALA A 25 -10.34 9.88 -8.30
C ALA A 25 -11.22 10.60 -7.27
N THR A 26 -10.75 11.71 -6.75
CA THR A 26 -11.46 12.44 -5.70
C THR A 26 -12.16 13.68 -6.22
N ASP A 27 -11.80 14.14 -7.42
CA ASP A 27 -12.37 15.37 -7.99
C ASP A 27 -12.28 15.35 -9.51
N LYS A 28 -12.65 16.47 -10.11
CA LYS A 28 -12.45 16.68 -11.55
C LYS A 28 -10.96 16.80 -11.80
N ASN A 29 -10.51 16.43 -12.95
CA ASN A 29 -9.10 16.46 -13.33
C ASN A 29 -8.29 15.37 -12.62
N SER A 30 -8.94 14.22 -12.42
CA SER A 30 -8.26 13.04 -11.90
C SER A 30 -7.23 12.51 -12.91
N ILE A 31 -6.42 11.57 -12.47
CA ILE A 31 -5.45 10.89 -13.35
C ILE A 31 -6.17 10.27 -14.57
N TYR A 32 -7.40 9.81 -14.38
CA TYR A 32 -8.20 9.21 -15.47
C TYR A 32 -8.73 10.27 -16.43
N ASP A 33 -9.17 11.41 -15.91
CA ASP A 33 -9.64 12.51 -16.74
C ASP A 33 -8.48 13.06 -17.59
N ARG A 34 -7.32 13.21 -16.98
CA ARG A 34 -6.14 13.68 -17.70
C ARG A 34 -5.72 12.70 -18.79
N ALA A 35 -5.86 11.40 -18.54
CA ALA A 35 -5.55 10.38 -19.53
C ALA A 35 -6.48 10.47 -20.73
N LYS A 36 -7.76 10.68 -20.48
CA LYS A 36 -8.74 10.82 -21.58
C LYS A 36 -8.46 12.08 -22.38
N GLU A 37 -8.09 13.14 -21.71
CA GLU A 37 -7.81 14.41 -22.35
C GLU A 37 -6.54 14.35 -23.20
N SER A 38 -5.49 13.74 -22.69
CA SER A 38 -4.21 13.62 -23.40
C SER A 38 -4.16 12.50 -24.40
N GLY A 39 -5.07 11.54 -24.30
CA GLY A 39 -5.05 10.35 -25.14
C GLY A 39 -4.01 9.32 -24.72
N SER A 40 -3.43 9.45 -23.52
CA SER A 40 -2.40 8.54 -23.03
C SER A 40 -2.72 8.05 -21.64
N THR A 41 -2.62 6.73 -21.43
CA THR A 41 -2.80 6.10 -20.12
C THR A 41 -1.49 5.89 -19.38
N LYS A 42 -0.40 6.45 -19.91
CA LYS A 42 0.95 6.20 -19.38
C LYS A 42 1.08 6.43 -17.87
N ASP A 43 0.49 7.52 -17.37
CA ASP A 43 0.60 7.84 -15.95
C ASP A 43 -0.20 6.86 -15.07
N ILE A 44 -1.37 6.44 -15.56
CA ILE A 44 -2.17 5.43 -14.85
C ILE A 44 -1.40 4.12 -14.79
N VAL A 45 -0.85 3.70 -15.92
CA VAL A 45 -0.08 2.44 -16.01
C VAL A 45 1.12 2.50 -15.08
N SER A 46 1.84 3.61 -15.07
CA SER A 46 3.01 3.78 -14.22
C SER A 46 2.62 3.68 -12.73
N SER A 47 1.55 4.36 -12.32
CA SER A 47 1.08 4.31 -10.94
C SER A 47 0.60 2.92 -10.56
N ALA A 48 -0.09 2.23 -11.45
CA ALA A 48 -0.55 0.86 -11.20
C ALA A 48 0.63 -0.10 -11.03
N LYS A 49 1.66 0.02 -11.85
CA LYS A 49 2.86 -0.81 -11.74
C LYS A 49 3.56 -0.57 -10.40
N LYS A 50 3.72 0.67 -10.02
CA LYS A 50 4.36 1.02 -8.75
C LYS A 50 3.51 0.59 -7.56
N MET A 51 2.19 0.68 -7.68
CA MET A 51 1.29 0.17 -6.64
C MET A 51 1.48 -1.33 -6.47
N VAL A 52 1.56 -2.09 -7.56
CA VAL A 52 1.76 -3.54 -7.49
C VAL A 52 3.11 -3.89 -6.87
N GLU A 53 4.18 -3.21 -7.28
CA GLU A 53 5.52 -3.42 -6.72
C GLU A 53 5.52 -3.16 -5.22
N SER A 54 4.94 -2.03 -4.79
CA SER A 54 4.87 -1.66 -3.39
C SER A 54 3.97 -2.59 -2.58
N TYR A 55 2.89 -3.07 -3.20
CA TYR A 55 2.00 -4.05 -2.59
C TYR A 55 2.76 -5.34 -2.29
N ASN A 56 3.49 -5.86 -3.28
CA ASN A 56 4.26 -7.09 -3.09
C ASN A 56 5.34 -6.90 -2.03
N ALA A 57 6.03 -5.76 -2.05
CA ALA A 57 7.06 -5.46 -1.06
C ALA A 57 6.47 -5.33 0.34
N THR A 58 5.27 -4.76 0.45
CA THR A 58 4.59 -4.62 1.74
C THR A 58 4.20 -5.99 2.30
N LEU A 59 3.65 -6.88 1.46
CA LEU A 59 3.33 -8.24 1.91
C LEU A 59 4.56 -8.95 2.46
N LYS A 60 5.67 -8.85 1.75
CA LYS A 60 6.90 -9.50 2.16
C LYS A 60 7.42 -8.92 3.47
N GLN A 61 7.42 -7.59 3.59
CA GLN A 61 7.93 -6.93 4.79
C GLN A 61 7.04 -7.18 6.01
N LEU A 62 5.72 -7.27 5.82
CA LEU A 62 4.81 -7.63 6.91
C LEU A 62 5.16 -9.00 7.47
N ARG A 63 5.44 -9.96 6.60
CA ARG A 63 5.83 -11.30 7.02
C ARG A 63 7.17 -11.28 7.74
N GLU A 64 8.15 -10.54 7.22
CA GLU A 64 9.49 -10.48 7.83
C GLU A 64 9.48 -9.77 9.17
N THR A 65 8.66 -8.72 9.28
CA THR A 65 8.55 -8.00 10.54
C THR A 65 7.82 -8.84 11.58
N GLY A 66 6.82 -9.61 11.16
CA GLY A 66 6.12 -10.55 12.02
C GLY A 66 5.12 -9.91 12.95
N ASP A 67 4.80 -10.58 13.99
CA ASP A 67 3.83 -10.40 15.05
C ASP A 67 2.36 -10.45 14.56
N THR A 68 1.45 -10.56 15.51
CA THR A 68 0.04 -10.88 15.24
C THR A 68 -0.67 -9.79 14.44
N LEU A 69 -0.42 -8.53 14.77
CA LEU A 69 -1.09 -7.43 14.09
C LEU A 69 -0.63 -7.33 12.63
N ASN A 70 0.67 -7.51 12.38
CA ASN A 70 1.19 -7.45 11.02
C ASN A 70 0.68 -8.63 10.18
N GLU A 71 0.47 -9.78 10.79
CA GLU A 71 -0.13 -10.92 10.10
C GLU A 71 -1.59 -10.63 9.74
N PHE A 72 -2.31 -9.95 10.63
CA PHE A 72 -3.68 -9.51 10.36
C PHE A 72 -3.71 -8.52 9.19
N TYR A 73 -2.81 -7.55 9.18
CA TYR A 73 -2.72 -6.60 8.06
C TYR A 73 -2.34 -7.29 6.75
N ARG A 74 -1.46 -8.28 6.82
CA ARG A 74 -1.05 -9.02 5.63
C ARG A 74 -2.26 -9.72 5.01
N GLN A 75 -3.06 -10.38 5.83
CA GLN A 75 -4.27 -11.05 5.36
C GLN A 75 -5.28 -10.04 4.81
N GLN A 76 -5.47 -8.93 5.51
CA GLN A 76 -6.37 -7.87 5.07
C GLN A 76 -5.98 -7.33 3.69
N LEU A 77 -4.69 -7.09 3.51
CA LEU A 77 -4.17 -6.57 2.25
C LEU A 77 -4.37 -7.56 1.12
N LYS A 78 -4.14 -8.85 1.38
CA LYS A 78 -4.34 -9.91 0.39
C LYS A 78 -5.81 -10.06 -0.03
N ASP A 79 -6.72 -9.84 0.89
CA ASP A 79 -8.15 -10.00 0.64
C ASP A 79 -8.69 -8.94 -0.33
N ILE A 80 -8.03 -7.80 -0.44
CA ILE A 80 -8.50 -6.73 -1.31
C ILE A 80 -8.49 -7.14 -2.78
N PRO A 81 -7.34 -7.53 -3.36
CA PRO A 81 -7.36 -7.98 -4.76
C PRO A 81 -8.09 -9.32 -4.94
N ALA A 82 -8.14 -10.14 -3.89
CA ALA A 82 -8.88 -11.41 -3.98
C ALA A 82 -10.35 -11.19 -4.26
N GLY A 83 -10.92 -10.08 -3.79
CA GLY A 83 -12.31 -9.72 -4.05
C GLY A 83 -12.57 -9.22 -5.46
N ASP A 84 -11.53 -8.94 -6.24
CA ASP A 84 -11.64 -8.34 -7.57
C ASP A 84 -10.85 -9.11 -8.64
N LYS A 85 -10.67 -10.40 -8.45
CA LYS A 85 -9.79 -11.21 -9.32
C LYS A 85 -10.11 -11.08 -10.80
N GLU A 86 -11.39 -11.20 -11.17
CA GLU A 86 -11.78 -11.17 -12.58
C GLU A 86 -11.56 -9.78 -13.18
N ALA A 87 -11.94 -8.75 -12.44
CA ALA A 87 -11.75 -7.38 -12.90
C ALA A 87 -10.27 -7.07 -13.10
N LEU A 88 -9.44 -7.46 -12.14
CA LEU A 88 -7.99 -7.23 -12.23
C LEU A 88 -7.39 -7.99 -13.41
N LYS A 89 -7.82 -9.22 -13.63
CA LYS A 89 -7.34 -10.02 -14.75
C LYS A 89 -7.64 -9.34 -16.08
N SER A 90 -8.78 -8.67 -16.17
CA SER A 90 -9.17 -7.97 -17.40
C SER A 90 -8.20 -6.85 -17.79
N ILE A 91 -7.45 -6.32 -16.83
CA ILE A 91 -6.42 -5.31 -17.11
C ILE A 91 -5.00 -5.86 -16.93
N GLY A 92 -4.86 -7.17 -16.87
CA GLY A 92 -3.55 -7.81 -16.86
C GLY A 92 -2.92 -8.01 -15.49
N ILE A 93 -3.69 -7.88 -14.41
CA ILE A 93 -3.18 -8.07 -13.05
C ILE A 93 -3.75 -9.37 -12.48
N THR A 94 -2.87 -10.28 -12.06
CA THR A 94 -3.27 -11.56 -11.50
C THR A 94 -2.66 -11.76 -10.13
N GLN A 95 -3.41 -12.46 -9.27
CA GLN A 95 -2.95 -12.73 -7.91
C GLN A 95 -2.55 -14.20 -7.78
N ALA A 96 -1.37 -14.43 -7.23
CA ALA A 96 -0.86 -15.77 -6.95
C ALA A 96 -1.40 -16.29 -5.62
N LYS A 97 -1.14 -17.58 -5.34
CA LYS A 97 -1.59 -18.21 -4.11
C LYS A 97 -1.07 -17.54 -2.84
N ASP A 98 0.14 -17.02 -2.90
CA ASP A 98 0.73 -16.33 -1.74
C ASP A 98 0.21 -14.91 -1.57
N GLY A 99 -0.68 -14.47 -2.46
CA GLY A 99 -1.28 -13.15 -2.41
C GLY A 99 -0.55 -12.11 -3.26
N SER A 100 0.64 -12.42 -3.76
CA SER A 100 1.39 -11.46 -4.58
C SER A 100 0.69 -11.23 -5.92
N LEU A 101 0.95 -10.06 -6.51
CA LEU A 101 0.36 -9.67 -7.78
C LEU A 101 1.41 -9.66 -8.87
N SER A 102 0.99 -9.99 -10.09
CA SER A 102 1.84 -9.89 -11.27
C SER A 102 1.10 -9.13 -12.36
N ILE A 103 1.87 -8.54 -13.28
CA ILE A 103 1.33 -7.70 -14.33
C ILE A 103 1.73 -8.24 -15.70
N ASP A 104 0.73 -8.34 -16.58
CA ASP A 104 0.99 -8.49 -18.01
C ASP A 104 0.99 -7.08 -18.60
N GLU A 105 2.16 -6.56 -18.90
CA GLU A 105 2.31 -5.17 -19.33
C GLU A 105 1.55 -4.84 -20.61
N LYS A 106 1.53 -5.77 -21.54
CA LYS A 106 0.82 -5.53 -22.81
C LYS A 106 -0.66 -5.34 -22.58
N VAL A 107 -1.26 -6.17 -21.74
CA VAL A 107 -2.68 -6.06 -21.41
C VAL A 107 -2.94 -4.76 -20.69
N LEU A 108 -2.11 -4.44 -19.68
CA LEU A 108 -2.29 -3.22 -18.90
C LEU A 108 -2.20 -1.97 -19.80
N GLN A 109 -1.21 -1.93 -20.67
CA GLN A 109 -1.00 -0.80 -21.58
C GLN A 109 -2.10 -0.64 -22.61
N SER A 110 -2.77 -1.74 -22.98
CA SER A 110 -3.82 -1.67 -23.98
C SER A 110 -5.20 -1.33 -23.41
N ALA A 111 -5.34 -1.31 -22.08
CA ALA A 111 -6.62 -0.93 -21.47
C ALA A 111 -6.81 0.59 -21.59
N ASP A 112 -8.04 1.02 -21.88
CA ASP A 112 -8.31 2.45 -21.95
C ASP A 112 -8.55 3.05 -20.57
N ALA A 113 -8.59 4.39 -20.51
CA ALA A 113 -8.72 5.10 -19.24
C ALA A 113 -9.98 4.73 -18.48
N ASP A 114 -11.10 4.56 -19.17
CA ASP A 114 -12.37 4.22 -18.54
C ASP A 114 -12.32 2.81 -17.93
N THR A 115 -11.73 1.86 -18.63
CA THR A 115 -11.56 0.50 -18.13
C THR A 115 -10.65 0.48 -16.91
N LEU A 116 -9.53 1.20 -16.98
CA LEU A 116 -8.60 1.30 -15.86
C LEU A 116 -9.27 1.92 -14.64
N LYS A 117 -10.03 2.98 -14.84
CA LYS A 117 -10.78 3.61 -13.75
C LYS A 117 -11.79 2.65 -13.13
N LYS A 118 -12.51 1.93 -13.95
CA LYS A 118 -13.55 1.02 -13.49
C LYS A 118 -12.96 -0.09 -12.61
N VAL A 119 -11.78 -0.58 -12.95
CA VAL A 119 -11.12 -1.65 -12.19
C VAL A 119 -10.40 -1.10 -10.98
N LEU A 120 -9.61 -0.04 -11.14
CA LEU A 120 -8.74 0.47 -10.07
C LEU A 120 -9.48 1.38 -9.10
N ASP A 121 -10.49 2.12 -9.58
CA ASP A 121 -11.23 3.07 -8.76
C ASP A 121 -12.73 2.94 -9.00
N GLY A 122 -13.22 1.71 -9.05
CA GLY A 122 -14.64 1.44 -9.29
C GLY A 122 -15.41 1.23 -8.00
N ASP A 123 -16.56 0.59 -8.12
CA ASP A 123 -17.49 0.39 -7.01
C ASP A 123 -16.90 -0.41 -5.86
N THR A 124 -16.00 -1.33 -6.16
CA THR A 124 -15.34 -2.13 -5.12
C THR A 124 -14.32 -1.33 -4.34
N GLY A 125 -13.85 -0.19 -4.89
CA GLY A 125 -12.91 0.67 -4.19
C GLY A 125 -11.54 0.07 -3.97
N LEU A 126 -11.02 -0.66 -4.95
CA LEU A 126 -9.72 -1.33 -4.81
C LEU A 126 -8.62 -0.39 -4.34
N ALA A 127 -8.39 0.71 -5.06
CA ALA A 127 -7.31 1.65 -4.72
C ALA A 127 -7.56 2.31 -3.36
N SER A 128 -8.81 2.68 -3.07
CA SER A 128 -9.17 3.26 -1.78
C SER A 128 -8.91 2.31 -0.63
N LYS A 129 -9.25 1.04 -0.80
CA LYS A 129 -9.04 0.04 0.25
C LYS A 129 -7.57 -0.21 0.48
N ILE A 130 -6.78 -0.30 -0.59
CA ILE A 130 -5.34 -0.47 -0.47
C ILE A 130 -4.72 0.74 0.20
N SER A 131 -5.14 1.95 -0.18
CA SER A 131 -4.66 3.18 0.42
C SER A 131 -4.97 3.20 1.92
N PHE A 132 -6.19 2.84 2.29
CA PHE A 132 -6.59 2.85 3.70
C PHE A 132 -5.77 1.86 4.52
N VAL A 133 -5.67 0.62 4.08
CA VAL A 133 -4.94 -0.42 4.83
C VAL A 133 -3.45 -0.10 4.90
N SER A 134 -2.85 0.32 3.77
CA SER A 134 -1.42 0.65 3.75
C SER A 134 -1.10 1.84 4.63
N GLY A 135 -2.01 2.82 4.72
CA GLY A 135 -1.86 3.94 5.64
C GLY A 135 -1.84 3.50 7.10
N ARG A 136 -2.71 2.55 7.46
CA ARG A 136 -2.73 2.01 8.81
C ARG A 136 -1.47 1.21 9.11
N ILE A 137 -1.00 0.43 8.16
CA ILE A 137 0.25 -0.32 8.30
C ILE A 137 1.40 0.66 8.57
N SER A 138 1.49 1.72 7.77
CA SER A 138 2.55 2.70 7.88
C SER A 138 2.51 3.42 9.24
N GLN A 139 1.33 3.82 9.68
CA GLN A 139 1.15 4.48 10.97
C GLN A 139 1.53 3.56 12.14
N ASN A 140 1.10 2.30 12.08
CA ASN A 140 1.45 1.34 13.11
C ASN A 140 2.95 1.07 13.15
N ALA A 141 3.56 0.95 11.97
CA ALA A 141 5.01 0.74 11.87
C ALA A 141 5.75 1.94 12.44
N ALA A 142 5.33 3.16 12.12
CA ALA A 142 5.94 4.39 12.65
C ALA A 142 5.87 4.42 14.17
N SER A 143 4.73 4.06 14.74
CA SER A 143 4.57 4.00 16.19
C SER A 143 5.53 3.01 16.82
N ASN A 144 5.75 1.88 16.16
CA ASN A 144 6.67 0.86 16.67
C ASN A 144 8.13 1.30 16.57
N VAL A 145 8.49 2.07 15.54
CA VAL A 145 9.83 2.64 15.43
C VAL A 145 10.10 3.59 16.60
N VAL A 146 9.15 4.50 16.86
CA VAL A 146 9.26 5.46 17.96
C VAL A 146 9.33 4.75 19.30
N SER A 147 8.44 3.79 19.52
CA SER A 147 8.37 3.02 20.75
C SER A 147 9.67 2.27 21.02
N THR A 148 10.21 1.61 20.00
CA THR A 148 11.47 0.88 20.11
C THR A 148 12.63 1.83 20.42
N SER A 149 12.66 2.98 19.78
CA SER A 149 13.69 3.99 20.06
C SER A 149 13.56 4.56 21.47
N SER A 150 12.33 4.83 21.92
CA SER A 150 12.08 5.32 23.25
C SER A 150 12.49 4.32 24.31
N GLN A 151 12.18 3.05 24.11
CA GLN A 151 12.58 1.99 25.03
C GLN A 151 14.10 1.89 25.14
N TYR A 152 14.76 1.99 24.02
CA TYR A 152 16.21 1.91 24.00
C TYR A 152 16.84 3.08 24.75
N THR A 153 16.36 4.29 24.52
CA THR A 153 16.83 5.49 25.19
C THR A 153 16.56 5.42 26.68
N TRP A 154 15.38 4.94 27.02
CA TRP A 154 14.96 4.82 28.39
C TRP A 154 15.88 3.90 29.20
N ASN A 155 16.18 2.74 28.66
CA ASN A 155 17.08 1.82 29.31
C ASN A 155 18.48 2.40 29.47
N GLY A 156 18.82 3.33 28.62
CA GLY A 156 20.12 3.96 28.65
C GLY A 156 20.16 5.12 29.61
N SER A 157 19.03 5.79 29.89
CA SER A 157 19.26 6.92 30.64
C SER A 157 18.15 7.53 31.22
N SER A 158 17.06 7.27 31.18
CA SER A 158 16.50 7.90 31.79
C SER A 158 15.28 8.37 32.01
N LEU A 159 15.13 8.55 32.99
CA LEU A 159 14.10 8.93 33.72
C LEU A 159 13.45 10.15 33.23
N LEU A 160 14.15 11.02 32.68
CA LEU A 160 13.65 12.28 32.23
C LEU A 160 12.57 12.15 31.18
N LEU A 161 12.73 11.22 30.30
CA LEU A 161 11.78 11.05 29.22
C LEU A 161 10.42 10.59 29.69
N SER A 162 10.40 9.76 30.69
CA SER A 162 9.15 9.24 31.16
C SER A 162 8.29 10.32 31.79
N LEU A 163 8.91 11.29 32.34
CA LEU A 163 8.18 12.35 32.97
C LEU A 163 7.45 13.21 31.99
N ILE A 164 8.04 13.29 30.85
CA ILE A 164 7.43 14.07 29.81
C ILE A 164 6.37 13.34 29.11
N HIS A 165 6.40 12.32 29.13
CA HIS A 165 5.60 11.60 28.33
C HIS A 165 4.75 10.82 28.75
N ILE A 166 4.81 10.72 29.42
CA ILE A 166 4.17 9.96 29.93
C ILE A 166 3.29 9.48 29.54
N SER A 167 3.12 9.76 29.21
CA SER A 167 2.39 9.21 28.97
C SER A 167 2.34 8.45 28.27
N GLU A 168 2.81 8.37 28.09
CA GLU A 168 2.75 7.59 27.67
C GLU A 168 2.76 6.83 27.48
#